data_1c8d409f20651e728ba1c59c677fca68
#
_entry.id   1c8d409f20651e728ba1c59c677fca68
#
_cell.length_a   1.000
_cell.length_b   1.000
_cell.length_c   1.000
_cell.angle_alpha   90.00
_cell.angle_beta   90.00
_cell.angle_gamma   90.00
#
_symmetry.space_group_name_H-M   'P 1'
#
loop_
_entity.id
_entity.type
_entity.pdbx_description
1 polymer ?
#
loop_
_entity_poly.entity_id
_entity_poly.type
_entity_poly.pdbx_seq_one_letter_code
_entity_poly.pdbx_strand_id
1 'polypeptide(L)'
;MKKLLLTISAVVLSATTYAQVIAAGISPQSIVANYAHTWADPAGGWGTPDFNIPNTYVQDTLMVVDDGSTGTNAQGNPISAEGCNPLINNLTGKIAVCFRNTCEFGAKALNAQNAGAVGVIVINREPTVIAMGAGASGANVTIPVVMLTLADGLSLIAEMANGPVVMFLGNKTGLFPNDGGISSGAALLPRQALIPSQLAQNGTEYNFDLGARVYNYGNQAQTNMTLTATITNPSGATVYNNQAGGISLAPGDSIDVDPTQVNNLPNFSLASYPEGTYTLTYTLGLSAADDYDA
;
A
#
# COMPACT_ATOMS: atom_id res chain seq x y z
N MET A 1 -8.82 32.04 -31.35
CA MET A 1 -8.54 30.60 -31.43
C MET A 1 -8.63 30.01 -30.04
N LYS A 2 -9.69 29.26 -29.75
CA LYS A 2 -9.83 28.56 -28.47
C LYS A 2 -8.86 27.38 -28.48
N LYS A 3 -7.86 27.40 -27.60
CA LYS A 3 -6.97 26.25 -27.38
C LYS A 3 -7.79 25.23 -26.60
N LEU A 4 -8.32 24.22 -27.29
CA LEU A 4 -8.93 23.06 -26.66
C LEU A 4 -7.81 22.10 -26.29
N LEU A 5 -7.71 21.72 -25.02
CA LEU A 5 -6.71 20.80 -24.50
C LEU A 5 -7.33 19.41 -24.37
N LEU A 6 -6.68 18.41 -24.91
CA LEU A 6 -6.97 17.00 -24.65
C LEU A 6 -6.28 16.62 -23.32
N THR A 7 -7.05 16.21 -22.34
CA THR A 7 -6.52 15.74 -21.04
C THR A 7 -6.68 14.23 -20.98
N ILE A 8 -5.60 13.50 -20.86
CA ILE A 8 -5.61 12.08 -20.51
C ILE A 8 -5.40 12.02 -19.00
N SER A 9 -6.45 11.72 -18.25
CA SER A 9 -6.32 11.37 -16.84
C SER A 9 -6.06 9.86 -16.77
N ALA A 10 -4.83 9.48 -16.46
CA ALA A 10 -4.55 8.13 -16.01
C ALA A 10 -5.04 8.05 -14.57
N VAL A 11 -6.22 7.49 -14.37
CA VAL A 11 -6.58 6.96 -13.06
C VAL A 11 -5.85 5.62 -12.97
N VAL A 12 -4.61 5.67 -12.51
CA VAL A 12 -3.98 4.50 -11.97
C VAL A 12 -4.74 4.26 -10.66
N LEU A 13 -5.61 3.24 -10.59
CA LEU A 13 -5.90 2.67 -9.29
C LEU A 13 -4.53 2.29 -8.75
N SER A 14 -4.07 3.08 -7.79
CA SER A 14 -2.79 2.89 -7.15
C SER A 14 -2.87 1.62 -6.30
N ALA A 15 -2.56 0.47 -6.91
CA ALA A 15 -1.82 -0.50 -6.16
C ALA A 15 -0.53 0.24 -5.79
N THR A 16 -0.43 0.70 -4.56
CA THR A 16 0.74 1.39 -4.06
C THR A 16 1.95 0.50 -4.32
N THR A 17 3.07 1.08 -4.72
CA THR A 17 4.35 0.38 -4.95
C THR A 17 4.90 -0.34 -3.71
N TYR A 18 4.11 -0.45 -2.67
CA TYR A 18 4.30 -1.19 -1.42
C TYR A 18 3.36 -2.39 -1.32
N ALA A 19 2.97 -2.99 -2.45
CA ALA A 19 2.03 -4.12 -2.48
C ALA A 19 2.44 -5.33 -1.62
N GLN A 20 3.68 -5.39 -1.17
CA GLN A 20 4.23 -6.46 -0.33
C GLN A 20 4.15 -6.14 1.16
N VAL A 21 4.43 -4.88 1.56
CA VAL A 21 4.37 -4.44 2.95
C VAL A 21 3.03 -3.76 3.17
N ILE A 22 2.22 -4.32 4.04
CA ILE A 22 0.87 -3.83 4.33
C ILE A 22 0.66 -3.64 5.83
N ALA A 23 -0.24 -2.72 6.15
CA ALA A 23 -0.92 -2.64 7.44
C ALA A 23 -2.40 -2.87 7.14
N ALA A 24 -2.92 -4.05 7.45
CA ALA A 24 -4.26 -4.46 7.06
C ALA A 24 -5.11 -4.84 8.28
N GLY A 25 -6.38 -4.42 8.24
CA GLY A 25 -7.40 -4.90 9.17
C GLY A 25 -7.85 -6.31 8.79
N ILE A 26 -7.87 -7.22 9.75
CA ILE A 26 -8.26 -8.61 9.53
C ILE A 26 -9.65 -8.91 10.13
N SER A 27 -9.93 -8.37 11.29
CA SER A 27 -11.18 -8.61 12.00
C SER A 27 -11.42 -7.47 13.00
N PRO A 28 -12.67 -7.03 13.20
CA PRO A 28 -13.92 -7.43 12.52
C PRO A 28 -14.03 -6.92 11.09
N GLN A 29 -15.08 -7.32 10.37
CA GLN A 29 -15.32 -6.93 8.97
C GLN A 29 -15.36 -5.41 8.73
N SER A 30 -15.77 -4.64 9.73
CA SER A 30 -15.83 -3.17 9.66
C SER A 30 -14.48 -2.48 9.44
N ILE A 31 -13.36 -3.18 9.74
CA ILE A 31 -12.00 -2.62 9.59
C ILE A 31 -11.18 -3.35 8.52
N VAL A 32 -11.78 -4.28 7.79
CA VAL A 32 -11.06 -5.01 6.72
C VAL A 32 -10.76 -4.05 5.58
N ALA A 33 -9.52 -3.60 5.53
CA ALA A 33 -8.96 -2.68 4.54
C ALA A 33 -7.43 -2.63 4.66
N ASN A 34 -6.77 -2.12 3.63
CA ASN A 34 -5.37 -1.69 3.71
C ASN A 34 -5.30 -0.23 4.19
N TYR A 35 -4.43 0.03 5.14
CA TYR A 35 -4.24 1.33 5.77
C TYR A 35 -2.98 2.03 5.25
N ALA A 36 -3.06 3.33 5.02
CA ALA A 36 -1.88 4.13 4.70
C ALA A 36 -0.89 4.10 5.87
N HIS A 37 0.34 3.69 5.62
CA HIS A 37 1.33 3.47 6.67
C HIS A 37 2.76 3.81 6.26
N THR A 38 3.62 3.98 7.26
CA THR A 38 5.07 3.85 7.19
C THR A 38 5.51 2.86 8.27
N TRP A 39 6.70 2.31 8.13
CA TRP A 39 7.25 1.37 9.11
C TRP A 39 8.67 1.76 9.51
N ALA A 40 9.10 1.29 10.67
CA ALA A 40 10.42 1.52 11.23
C ALA A 40 11.44 0.63 10.51
N ASP A 41 12.11 1.18 9.50
CA ASP A 41 13.06 0.47 8.65
C ASP A 41 14.41 0.33 9.37
N PRO A 42 15.02 -0.88 9.42
CA PRO A 42 16.38 -1.08 9.95
C PRO A 42 17.42 -0.15 9.33
N ALA A 43 17.29 0.20 8.04
CA ALA A 43 18.17 1.18 7.40
C ALA A 43 18.12 2.58 8.05
N GLY A 44 17.05 2.89 8.77
CA GLY A 44 16.88 4.11 9.56
C GLY A 44 17.44 4.05 10.98
N GLY A 45 18.22 3.02 11.32
CA GLY A 45 18.84 2.83 12.64
C GLY A 45 17.96 2.10 13.65
N TRP A 46 16.88 1.46 13.20
CA TRP A 46 16.04 0.61 14.02
C TRP A 46 16.59 -0.83 14.13
N GLY A 47 16.34 -1.50 15.26
CA GLY A 47 16.60 -2.93 15.42
C GLY A 47 15.42 -3.82 15.00
N THR A 48 14.39 -3.24 14.41
CA THR A 48 13.14 -3.91 14.00
C THR A 48 13.38 -4.94 12.89
N PRO A 49 12.47 -5.93 12.72
CA PRO A 49 12.50 -6.82 11.56
C PRO A 49 12.41 -6.04 10.25
N ASP A 50 13.13 -6.50 9.23
CA ASP A 50 13.10 -5.89 7.89
C ASP A 50 11.89 -6.42 7.10
N PHE A 51 10.91 -5.57 6.89
CA PHE A 51 9.72 -5.89 6.10
C PHE A 51 9.97 -5.99 4.59
N ASN A 52 11.18 -5.66 4.12
CA ASN A 52 11.56 -5.99 2.74
C ASN A 52 11.80 -7.50 2.55
N ILE A 53 11.99 -8.25 3.64
CA ILE A 53 12.13 -9.70 3.59
C ILE A 53 10.74 -10.35 3.51
N PRO A 54 10.47 -11.18 2.49
CA PRO A 54 9.21 -11.88 2.34
C PRO A 54 8.80 -12.65 3.60
N ASN A 55 7.50 -12.73 3.86
CA ASN A 55 6.94 -13.45 5.00
C ASN A 55 7.43 -12.96 6.38
N THR A 56 7.87 -11.70 6.46
CA THR A 56 8.18 -11.02 7.73
C THR A 56 6.98 -10.20 8.17
N TYR A 57 6.25 -10.66 9.17
CA TYR A 57 5.01 -10.02 9.62
C TYR A 57 4.69 -10.31 11.08
N VAL A 58 3.74 -9.56 11.61
CA VAL A 58 3.00 -9.85 12.86
C VAL A 58 1.50 -9.71 12.60
N GLN A 59 0.72 -10.63 13.16
CA GLN A 59 -0.74 -10.55 13.17
C GLN A 59 -1.23 -10.87 14.56
N ASP A 60 -1.88 -9.93 15.20
CA ASP A 60 -2.49 -10.14 16.54
C ASP A 60 -3.54 -9.06 16.83
N THR A 61 -4.13 -9.18 18.01
CA THR A 61 -5.13 -8.26 18.56
C THR A 61 -4.47 -6.96 19.02
N LEU A 62 -5.13 -5.84 18.77
CA LEU A 62 -4.72 -4.52 19.23
C LEU A 62 -5.00 -4.31 20.72
N MET A 63 -4.10 -3.59 21.41
CA MET A 63 -4.31 -3.07 22.75
C MET A 63 -3.67 -1.69 22.91
N VAL A 64 -4.42 -0.71 23.43
CA VAL A 64 -3.87 0.62 23.73
C VAL A 64 -2.91 0.52 24.91
N VAL A 65 -1.78 1.20 24.78
CA VAL A 65 -0.78 1.29 25.85
C VAL A 65 -1.31 2.14 27.01
N ASP A 66 -0.86 1.85 28.22
CA ASP A 66 -1.10 2.67 29.41
C ASP A 66 0.19 2.75 30.24
N ASP A 67 0.76 3.95 30.37
CA ASP A 67 1.95 4.20 31.16
C ASP A 67 1.65 4.85 32.52
N GLY A 68 0.38 4.92 32.91
CA GLY A 68 -0.08 5.46 34.18
C GLY A 68 -0.04 6.98 34.29
N SER A 69 0.39 7.70 33.26
CA SER A 69 0.39 9.16 33.25
C SER A 69 -1.02 9.72 33.24
N THR A 70 -1.21 10.87 33.89
CA THR A 70 -2.53 11.51 34.00
C THR A 70 -2.66 12.71 33.07
N GLY A 71 -3.90 13.05 32.70
CA GLY A 71 -4.21 14.20 31.84
C GLY A 71 -4.38 13.86 30.38
N THR A 72 -4.59 14.89 29.58
CA THR A 72 -4.76 14.81 28.12
C THR A 72 -3.73 15.67 27.40
N ASN A 73 -3.32 15.22 26.22
CA ASN A 73 -2.40 15.97 25.37
C ASN A 73 -3.14 17.06 24.56
N ALA A 74 -2.40 17.82 23.77
CA ALA A 74 -2.95 18.93 22.96
C ALA A 74 -4.00 18.47 21.91
N GLN A 75 -4.03 17.18 21.56
CA GLN A 75 -5.00 16.57 20.66
C GLN A 75 -6.20 15.98 21.38
N GLY A 76 -6.27 16.12 22.74
CA GLY A 76 -7.35 15.57 23.55
C GLY A 76 -7.22 14.09 23.90
N ASN A 77 -6.13 13.43 23.54
CA ASN A 77 -5.89 12.02 23.84
C ASN A 77 -5.27 11.85 25.23
N PRO A 78 -5.51 10.72 25.95
CA PRO A 78 -4.84 10.44 27.22
C PRO A 78 -3.32 10.44 27.07
N ILE A 79 -2.60 11.11 27.97
CA ILE A 79 -1.13 11.12 27.98
C ILE A 79 -0.61 9.71 28.23
N SER A 80 -1.30 8.92 29.07
CA SER A 80 -0.92 7.53 29.34
C SER A 80 -0.91 6.64 28.09
N ALA A 81 -1.68 7.01 27.07
CA ALA A 81 -1.72 6.30 25.78
C ALA A 81 -0.58 6.72 24.83
N GLU A 82 0.36 7.56 25.26
CA GLU A 82 1.55 7.87 24.50
C GLU A 82 2.69 6.85 24.69
N GLY A 83 2.69 6.14 25.83
CA GLY A 83 3.70 5.13 26.14
C GLY A 83 5.11 5.67 26.36
N CYS A 84 5.21 6.90 26.92
CA CYS A 84 6.49 7.56 27.15
C CYS A 84 7.23 7.03 28.37
N ASN A 85 6.54 6.42 29.32
CA ASN A 85 7.07 5.79 30.53
C ASN A 85 6.88 4.27 30.46
N PRO A 86 7.53 3.49 31.36
CA PRO A 86 7.25 2.06 31.47
C PRO A 86 5.75 1.79 31.61
N LEU A 87 5.24 0.86 30.82
CA LEU A 87 3.81 0.56 30.79
C LEU A 87 3.35 -0.19 32.02
N ILE A 88 2.14 0.12 32.51
CA ILE A 88 1.51 -0.55 33.65
C ILE A 88 0.57 -1.69 33.22
N ASN A 89 0.14 -1.70 31.95
CA ASN A 89 -0.68 -2.78 31.40
C ASN A 89 0.18 -3.87 30.71
N ASN A 90 -0.32 -5.11 30.74
CA ASN A 90 0.34 -6.25 30.11
C ASN A 90 -0.06 -6.35 28.64
N LEU A 91 0.92 -6.31 27.74
CA LEU A 91 0.74 -6.38 26.30
C LEU A 91 1.20 -7.72 25.70
N THR A 92 1.38 -8.76 26.52
CA THR A 92 1.87 -10.07 26.04
C THR A 92 1.01 -10.60 24.89
N GLY A 93 1.65 -10.80 23.72
CA GLY A 93 1.01 -11.30 22.51
C GLY A 93 0.01 -10.29 21.92
N LYS A 94 0.21 -8.99 22.11
CA LYS A 94 -0.64 -7.94 21.52
C LYS A 94 0.16 -7.01 20.64
N ILE A 95 -0.50 -6.43 19.66
CA ILE A 95 0.02 -5.27 18.95
C ILE A 95 -0.36 -4.03 19.77
N ALA A 96 0.66 -3.35 20.28
CA ALA A 96 0.49 -2.13 21.06
C ALA A 96 0.01 -0.97 20.18
N VAL A 97 -0.94 -0.16 20.67
CA VAL A 97 -1.39 1.06 19.99
C VAL A 97 -1.05 2.25 20.88
N CYS A 98 -0.27 3.20 20.35
CA CYS A 98 0.09 4.43 21.06
C CYS A 98 -0.06 5.67 20.18
N PHE A 99 -0.22 6.85 20.82
CA PHE A 99 -0.29 8.12 20.11
C PHE A 99 1.11 8.76 19.93
N ARG A 100 1.35 9.35 18.75
CA ARG A 100 2.47 10.25 18.55
C ARG A 100 2.24 11.55 19.33
N ASN A 101 3.20 11.97 20.14
CA ASN A 101 3.26 13.30 20.72
C ASN A 101 4.62 13.61 21.35
N THR A 102 4.80 13.41 22.66
CA THR A 102 5.86 14.02 23.47
C THR A 102 7.22 13.35 23.31
N CYS A 103 7.31 12.03 23.43
CA CYS A 103 8.59 11.31 23.38
C CYS A 103 8.90 10.69 22.02
N GLU A 104 10.15 10.25 21.85
CA GLU A 104 10.65 9.60 20.65
C GLU A 104 9.91 8.30 20.33
N PHE A 105 9.81 7.96 19.05
CA PHE A 105 9.15 6.73 18.61
C PHE A 105 9.83 5.48 19.15
N GLY A 106 11.18 5.46 19.17
CA GLY A 106 11.94 4.35 19.74
C GLY A 106 11.66 4.11 21.22
N ALA A 107 11.46 5.18 22.02
CA ALA A 107 11.13 5.05 23.43
C ALA A 107 9.75 4.42 23.64
N LYS A 108 8.74 4.87 22.88
CA LYS A 108 7.38 4.28 22.89
C LYS A 108 7.41 2.80 22.54
N ALA A 109 8.10 2.47 21.46
CA ALA A 109 8.20 1.10 20.98
C ALA A 109 8.95 0.19 21.95
N LEU A 110 10.03 0.67 22.55
CA LEU A 110 10.78 -0.10 23.55
C LEU A 110 9.95 -0.34 24.82
N ASN A 111 9.19 0.66 25.27
CA ASN A 111 8.29 0.48 26.43
C ASN A 111 7.19 -0.56 26.12
N ALA A 112 6.59 -0.53 24.92
CA ALA A 112 5.64 -1.54 24.49
C ALA A 112 6.26 -2.95 24.42
N GLN A 113 7.44 -3.07 23.82
CA GLN A 113 8.21 -4.32 23.76
C GLN A 113 8.48 -4.89 25.16
N ASN A 114 8.92 -4.04 26.10
CA ASN A 114 9.20 -4.43 27.47
C ASN A 114 7.92 -4.89 28.24
N ALA A 115 6.76 -4.41 27.81
CA ALA A 115 5.45 -4.86 28.34
C ALA A 115 4.93 -6.13 27.62
N GLY A 116 5.70 -6.72 26.71
CA GLY A 116 5.38 -7.99 26.02
C GLY A 116 4.67 -7.84 24.68
N ALA A 117 4.56 -6.64 24.13
CA ALA A 117 3.99 -6.44 22.79
C ALA A 117 4.77 -7.19 21.73
N VAL A 118 4.08 -7.67 20.69
CA VAL A 118 4.66 -8.35 19.52
C VAL A 118 4.78 -7.43 18.30
N GLY A 119 4.20 -6.24 18.37
CA GLY A 119 4.29 -5.17 17.37
C GLY A 119 3.74 -3.87 17.94
N VAL A 120 3.97 -2.76 17.25
CA VAL A 120 3.50 -1.43 17.68
C VAL A 120 2.87 -0.68 16.51
N ILE A 121 1.72 -0.10 16.74
CA ILE A 121 1.10 0.90 15.89
C ILE A 121 1.21 2.27 16.59
N VAL A 122 1.85 3.22 15.91
CA VAL A 122 1.89 4.61 16.34
C VAL A 122 0.84 5.38 15.53
N ILE A 123 -0.17 5.91 16.21
CA ILE A 123 -1.16 6.79 15.59
C ILE A 123 -0.54 8.18 15.44
N ASN A 124 -0.46 8.65 14.19
CA ASN A 124 0.04 9.99 13.94
C ASN A 124 -0.95 11.05 14.47
N ARG A 125 -0.47 12.26 14.72
CA ARG A 125 -1.30 13.43 15.03
C ARG A 125 -1.69 14.23 13.79
N GLU A 126 -1.20 13.82 12.61
CA GLU A 126 -1.41 14.46 11.32
C GLU A 126 -2.23 13.55 10.39
N PRO A 127 -2.87 14.11 9.35
CA PRO A 127 -3.67 13.33 8.41
C PRO A 127 -2.85 12.40 7.50
N THR A 128 -1.53 12.55 7.47
CA THR A 128 -0.61 11.75 6.67
C THR A 128 0.36 10.98 7.56
N VAL A 129 0.97 9.93 7.05
CA VAL A 129 2.06 9.21 7.74
C VAL A 129 3.40 9.89 7.45
N ILE A 130 4.37 9.70 8.34
CA ILE A 130 5.73 10.22 8.19
C ILE A 130 6.75 9.12 8.50
N ALA A 131 7.99 9.30 8.04
CA ALA A 131 9.09 8.46 8.46
C ALA A 131 9.35 8.61 9.96
N MET A 132 9.59 7.49 10.64
CA MET A 132 9.85 7.45 12.07
C MET A 132 11.35 7.37 12.34
N GLY A 133 11.90 8.36 13.07
CA GLY A 133 13.28 8.30 13.54
C GLY A 133 13.43 7.31 14.71
N ALA A 134 14.50 6.52 14.70
CA ALA A 134 14.80 5.54 15.75
C ALA A 134 15.04 6.18 17.12
N GLY A 135 15.57 7.41 17.16
CA GLY A 135 15.98 8.07 18.40
C GLY A 135 17.06 7.27 19.15
N ALA A 136 17.15 7.51 20.43
CA ALA A 136 18.15 6.84 21.27
C ALA A 136 17.82 5.35 21.56
N SER A 137 16.56 4.96 21.45
CA SER A 137 16.08 3.63 21.89
C SER A 137 15.77 2.69 20.72
N GLY A 138 15.62 3.18 19.50
CA GLY A 138 15.10 2.39 18.38
C GLY A 138 15.98 1.21 17.98
N ALA A 139 17.30 1.31 18.15
CA ALA A 139 18.22 0.19 17.89
C ALA A 139 17.99 -1.04 18.80
N ASN A 140 17.33 -0.84 19.95
CA ASN A 140 16.99 -1.90 20.90
C ASN A 140 15.59 -2.49 20.70
N VAL A 141 14.81 -1.94 19.77
CA VAL A 141 13.47 -2.41 19.44
C VAL A 141 13.59 -3.55 18.43
N THR A 142 13.14 -4.73 18.78
CA THR A 142 13.21 -5.94 17.96
C THR A 142 11.85 -6.40 17.43
N ILE A 143 10.78 -5.68 17.74
CA ILE A 143 9.43 -5.92 17.25
C ILE A 143 9.06 -4.91 16.15
N PRO A 144 8.17 -5.24 15.21
CA PRO A 144 7.73 -4.31 14.16
C PRO A 144 7.08 -3.05 14.72
N VAL A 145 7.36 -1.91 14.11
CA VAL A 145 6.73 -0.62 14.44
C VAL A 145 6.18 0.03 13.17
N VAL A 146 4.90 0.33 13.16
CA VAL A 146 4.17 0.91 12.03
C VAL A 146 3.50 2.20 12.47
N MET A 147 3.47 3.20 11.61
CA MET A 147 2.67 4.42 11.83
C MET A 147 1.46 4.41 10.91
N LEU A 148 0.30 4.71 11.48
CA LEU A 148 -0.93 4.98 10.75
C LEU A 148 -1.29 6.47 10.80
N THR A 149 -2.20 6.90 9.92
CA THR A 149 -2.76 8.26 9.97
C THR A 149 -3.58 8.48 11.24
N LEU A 150 -3.85 9.73 11.57
CA LEU A 150 -4.74 10.04 12.72
C LEU A 150 -6.14 9.45 12.52
N ALA A 151 -6.71 9.61 11.33
CA ALA A 151 -8.08 9.16 11.04
C ALA A 151 -8.20 7.64 11.15
N ASP A 152 -7.26 6.90 10.55
CA ASP A 152 -7.25 5.44 10.58
C ASP A 152 -7.06 4.92 11.99
N GLY A 153 -6.10 5.48 12.73
CA GLY A 153 -5.85 5.09 14.11
C GLY A 153 -7.03 5.33 15.04
N LEU A 154 -7.72 6.47 14.92
CA LEU A 154 -8.92 6.76 15.70
C LEU A 154 -10.09 5.82 15.34
N SER A 155 -10.23 5.45 14.07
CA SER A 155 -11.23 4.46 13.64
C SER A 155 -11.00 3.09 14.29
N LEU A 156 -9.74 2.63 14.31
CA LEU A 156 -9.37 1.37 14.98
C LEU A 156 -9.65 1.42 16.48
N ILE A 157 -9.31 2.53 17.18
CA ILE A 157 -9.62 2.69 18.61
C ILE A 157 -11.12 2.67 18.87
N ALA A 158 -11.92 3.34 18.02
CA ALA A 158 -13.36 3.31 18.14
C ALA A 158 -13.93 1.88 18.01
N GLU A 159 -13.37 1.10 17.07
CA GLU A 159 -13.79 -0.30 16.90
C GLU A 159 -13.34 -1.19 18.07
N MET A 160 -12.17 -0.94 18.67
CA MET A 160 -11.69 -1.67 19.85
C MET A 160 -12.65 -1.54 21.05
N ALA A 161 -13.47 -0.49 21.11
CA ALA A 161 -14.51 -0.36 22.13
C ALA A 161 -15.67 -1.35 21.94
N ASN A 162 -15.86 -1.88 20.72
CA ASN A 162 -16.88 -2.84 20.36
C ASN A 162 -16.41 -4.30 20.52
N GLY A 163 -15.11 -4.55 20.58
CA GLY A 163 -14.53 -5.88 20.71
C GLY A 163 -13.09 -5.99 20.22
N PRO A 164 -12.56 -7.22 20.14
CA PRO A 164 -11.20 -7.44 19.68
C PRO A 164 -11.01 -6.99 18.22
N VAL A 165 -9.97 -6.22 17.96
CA VAL A 165 -9.54 -5.79 16.63
C VAL A 165 -8.22 -6.48 16.29
N VAL A 166 -8.15 -7.20 15.17
CA VAL A 166 -6.97 -7.92 14.71
C VAL A 166 -6.39 -7.21 13.50
N MET A 167 -5.10 -6.93 13.54
CA MET A 167 -4.35 -6.32 12.44
C MET A 167 -3.22 -7.21 11.98
N PHE A 168 -2.90 -7.12 10.69
CA PHE A 168 -1.69 -7.65 10.07
C PHE A 168 -0.75 -6.49 9.76
N LEU A 169 0.53 -6.63 10.14
CA LEU A 169 1.57 -5.66 9.87
C LEU A 169 2.77 -6.38 9.27
N GLY A 170 3.16 -6.09 8.05
CA GLY A 170 4.36 -6.67 7.47
C GLY A 170 4.27 -7.01 5.99
N ASN A 171 5.19 -7.88 5.54
CA ASN A 171 5.30 -8.32 4.17
C ASN A 171 4.44 -9.58 3.92
N LYS A 172 3.45 -9.46 3.05
CA LYS A 172 2.53 -10.56 2.73
C LYS A 172 3.06 -11.53 1.66
N THR A 173 4.19 -11.21 1.02
CA THR A 173 4.75 -12.04 -0.05
C THR A 173 5.00 -13.47 0.42
N GLY A 174 4.44 -14.43 -0.30
CA GLY A 174 4.53 -15.84 0.04
C GLY A 174 3.54 -16.31 1.11
N LEU A 175 2.65 -15.45 1.59
CA LEU A 175 1.66 -15.82 2.61
C LEU A 175 0.44 -16.50 1.97
N PHE A 176 -0.04 -15.97 0.85
CA PHE A 176 -1.21 -16.47 0.13
C PHE A 176 -0.80 -17.37 -1.04
N PRO A 177 -1.60 -18.39 -1.41
CA PRO A 177 -1.33 -19.19 -2.59
C PRO A 177 -1.34 -18.39 -3.89
N ASN A 178 -2.39 -17.62 -4.13
CA ASN A 178 -2.61 -16.85 -5.35
C ASN A 178 -2.69 -15.36 -4.98
N ASP A 179 -1.63 -14.63 -5.24
CA ASP A 179 -1.54 -13.20 -4.97
C ASP A 179 -0.75 -12.54 -6.11
N GLY A 180 -1.43 -11.77 -6.91
CA GLY A 180 -0.85 -11.06 -8.04
C GLY A 180 -0.79 -9.57 -7.82
N GLY A 181 0.08 -8.88 -8.54
CA GLY A 181 0.14 -7.43 -8.44
C GLY A 181 0.68 -6.75 -9.68
N ILE A 182 0.33 -5.47 -9.81
CA ILE A 182 0.85 -4.56 -10.83
C ILE A 182 1.63 -3.44 -10.15
N SER A 183 2.84 -3.14 -10.64
CA SER A 183 3.57 -1.97 -10.17
C SER A 183 3.06 -0.70 -10.83
N SER A 184 2.51 0.22 -10.04
CA SER A 184 2.13 1.54 -10.52
C SER A 184 3.34 2.37 -11.00
N GLY A 185 4.49 2.17 -10.37
CA GLY A 185 5.74 2.85 -10.75
C GLY A 185 6.37 2.34 -12.05
N ALA A 186 5.94 1.17 -12.55
CA ALA A 186 6.39 0.58 -13.81
C ALA A 186 5.24 0.43 -14.84
N ALA A 187 4.10 1.08 -14.61
CA ALA A 187 3.05 1.17 -15.60
C ALA A 187 3.44 2.16 -16.71
N LEU A 188 3.35 1.72 -17.96
CA LEU A 188 3.60 2.58 -19.10
C LEU A 188 2.42 3.54 -19.29
N LEU A 189 2.75 4.82 -19.34
CA LEU A 189 1.81 5.93 -19.52
C LEU A 189 2.27 6.79 -20.69
N PRO A 190 1.35 7.55 -21.31
CA PRO A 190 1.74 8.54 -22.31
C PRO A 190 2.79 9.50 -21.74
N ARG A 191 3.82 9.80 -22.52
CA ARG A 191 4.89 10.74 -22.10
C ARG A 191 4.38 12.13 -21.76
N GLN A 192 3.21 12.50 -22.28
CA GLN A 192 2.53 13.76 -22.03
C GLN A 192 1.06 13.49 -21.67
N ALA A 193 0.65 13.93 -20.50
CA ALA A 193 -0.74 13.81 -20.05
C ALA A 193 -1.70 14.74 -20.83
N LEU A 194 -1.16 15.76 -21.52
CA LEU A 194 -1.92 16.74 -22.31
C LEU A 194 -1.32 16.82 -23.69
N ILE A 195 -2.09 16.45 -24.72
CA ILE A 195 -1.69 16.51 -26.12
C ILE A 195 -2.62 17.44 -26.87
N PRO A 196 -2.13 18.50 -27.53
CA PRO A 196 -2.95 19.34 -28.40
C PRO A 196 -3.61 18.52 -29.52
N SER A 197 -4.91 18.72 -29.75
CA SER A 197 -5.68 17.93 -30.71
C SER A 197 -5.10 17.99 -32.13
N GLN A 198 -4.54 19.14 -32.55
CA GLN A 198 -3.90 19.28 -33.85
C GLN A 198 -2.64 18.38 -34.00
N LEU A 199 -1.96 18.09 -32.91
CA LEU A 199 -0.80 17.20 -32.92
C LEU A 199 -1.21 15.73 -32.83
N ALA A 200 -2.30 15.42 -32.12
CA ALA A 200 -2.80 14.06 -31.94
C ALA A 200 -3.33 13.42 -33.26
N GLN A 201 -3.49 14.20 -34.35
CA GLN A 201 -3.93 13.69 -35.64
C GLN A 201 -2.89 12.86 -36.38
N ASN A 202 -1.61 12.89 -35.94
CA ASN A 202 -0.55 12.07 -36.51
C ASN A 202 -0.40 10.78 -35.70
N GLY A 203 -1.06 9.72 -36.12
CA GLY A 203 -1.06 8.42 -35.44
C GLY A 203 0.29 7.69 -35.39
N THR A 204 1.28 8.13 -36.16
CA THR A 204 2.65 7.59 -36.09
C THR A 204 3.49 8.31 -35.06
N GLU A 205 3.19 9.56 -34.77
CA GLU A 205 3.94 10.39 -33.82
C GLU A 205 3.34 10.32 -32.41
N TYR A 206 2.00 10.25 -32.30
CA TYR A 206 1.26 10.25 -31.04
C TYR A 206 0.62 8.90 -30.74
N ASN A 207 1.38 7.87 -30.99
CA ASN A 207 1.07 6.56 -30.52
C ASN A 207 1.93 6.28 -29.25
N PHE A 208 1.44 5.52 -28.30
CA PHE A 208 2.17 5.19 -27.10
C PHE A 208 2.06 3.71 -26.73
N ASP A 209 3.12 3.26 -26.12
CA ASP A 209 3.26 1.90 -25.64
C ASP A 209 2.40 1.71 -24.39
N LEU A 210 1.84 0.52 -24.25
CA LEU A 210 1.08 0.08 -23.10
C LEU A 210 1.76 -1.12 -22.46
N GLY A 211 1.71 -1.17 -21.14
CA GLY A 211 2.30 -2.25 -20.38
C GLY A 211 2.51 -1.90 -18.92
N ALA A 212 2.93 -2.89 -18.15
CA ALA A 212 3.28 -2.72 -16.75
C ALA A 212 4.16 -3.88 -16.28
N ARG A 213 4.84 -3.70 -15.15
CA ARG A 213 5.45 -4.82 -14.44
C ARG A 213 4.39 -5.55 -13.63
N VAL A 214 4.30 -6.86 -13.84
CA VAL A 214 3.42 -7.76 -13.11
C VAL A 214 4.23 -8.67 -12.19
N TYR A 215 3.65 -9.03 -11.06
CA TYR A 215 4.28 -9.81 -9.98
C TYR A 215 3.42 -11.02 -9.62
N ASN A 216 4.08 -12.08 -9.19
CA ASN A 216 3.49 -13.15 -8.40
C ASN A 216 3.98 -13.01 -6.95
N TYR A 217 3.16 -12.44 -6.08
CA TYR A 217 3.43 -12.33 -4.65
C TYR A 217 3.03 -13.60 -3.88
N GLY A 218 2.31 -14.50 -4.54
CA GLY A 218 1.85 -15.76 -3.95
C GLY A 218 2.96 -16.77 -3.71
N ASN A 219 2.62 -17.85 -2.99
CA ASN A 219 3.52 -18.98 -2.76
C ASN A 219 3.34 -20.12 -3.76
N GLN A 220 2.38 -20.01 -4.70
CA GLN A 220 2.19 -20.93 -5.81
C GLN A 220 2.62 -20.30 -7.13
N ALA A 221 3.18 -21.10 -8.02
CA ALA A 221 3.49 -20.65 -9.37
C ALA A 221 2.20 -20.25 -10.10
N GLN A 222 2.16 -19.06 -10.66
CA GLN A 222 1.07 -18.59 -11.48
C GLN A 222 1.35 -18.91 -12.95
N THR A 223 0.38 -19.50 -13.63
CA THR A 223 0.45 -19.81 -15.06
C THR A 223 -0.68 -19.10 -15.80
N ASN A 224 -0.42 -18.67 -17.04
CA ASN A 224 -1.43 -17.97 -17.84
C ASN A 224 -1.99 -16.69 -17.21
N MET A 225 -1.18 -15.97 -16.43
CA MET A 225 -1.53 -14.62 -16.00
C MET A 225 -1.76 -13.73 -17.22
N THR A 226 -2.61 -12.73 -17.07
CA THR A 226 -2.96 -11.81 -18.15
C THR A 226 -2.88 -10.37 -17.66
N LEU A 227 -2.35 -9.48 -18.48
CA LEU A 227 -2.42 -8.04 -18.27
C LEU A 227 -3.36 -7.43 -19.30
N THR A 228 -4.47 -6.86 -18.86
CA THR A 228 -5.44 -6.18 -19.72
C THR A 228 -5.27 -4.67 -19.59
N ALA A 229 -5.17 -3.97 -20.71
CA ALA A 229 -5.28 -2.53 -20.76
C ALA A 229 -6.61 -2.13 -21.39
N THR A 230 -7.35 -1.27 -20.72
CA THR A 230 -8.62 -0.71 -21.18
C THR A 230 -8.53 0.81 -21.23
N ILE A 231 -8.92 1.42 -22.34
CA ILE A 231 -9.03 2.88 -22.44
C ILE A 231 -10.47 3.25 -22.73
N THR A 232 -11.02 4.14 -21.91
CA THR A 232 -12.35 4.73 -22.11
C THR A 232 -12.23 6.18 -22.55
N ASN A 233 -13.08 6.60 -23.47
CA ASN A 233 -13.16 7.97 -23.97
C ASN A 233 -13.98 8.87 -23.02
N PRO A 234 -14.07 10.20 -23.32
CA PRO A 234 -14.81 11.15 -22.49
C PRO A 234 -16.31 10.84 -22.29
N SER A 235 -16.91 10.02 -23.16
CA SER A 235 -18.29 9.57 -23.00
C SER A 235 -18.44 8.28 -22.20
N GLY A 236 -17.32 7.71 -21.70
CA GLY A 236 -17.28 6.43 -20.99
C GLY A 236 -17.27 5.19 -21.89
N ALA A 237 -17.26 5.37 -23.23
CA ALA A 237 -17.17 4.24 -24.15
C ALA A 237 -15.74 3.68 -24.22
N THR A 238 -15.62 2.36 -24.23
CA THR A 238 -14.33 1.67 -24.41
C THR A 238 -13.87 1.82 -25.85
N VAL A 239 -12.67 2.40 -26.03
CA VAL A 239 -12.04 2.64 -27.33
C VAL A 239 -10.80 1.75 -27.54
N TYR A 240 -10.31 1.14 -26.48
CA TYR A 240 -9.24 0.16 -26.51
C TYR A 240 -9.47 -0.87 -25.40
N ASN A 241 -9.34 -2.14 -25.75
CA ASN A 241 -9.38 -3.25 -24.78
C ASN A 241 -8.56 -4.41 -25.37
N ASN A 242 -7.33 -4.53 -24.90
CA ASN A 242 -6.44 -5.59 -25.33
C ASN A 242 -5.76 -6.26 -24.14
N GLN A 243 -5.40 -7.50 -24.32
CA GLN A 243 -4.84 -8.36 -23.29
C GLN A 243 -3.53 -8.99 -23.76
N ALA A 244 -2.50 -8.87 -22.97
CA ALA A 244 -1.30 -9.68 -23.02
C ALA A 244 -1.51 -10.91 -22.12
N GLY A 245 -1.28 -12.11 -22.65
CA GLY A 245 -1.55 -13.35 -21.92
C GLY A 245 -0.39 -14.34 -21.95
N GLY A 246 -0.58 -15.51 -21.31
CA GLY A 246 0.44 -16.56 -21.26
C GLY A 246 1.64 -16.24 -20.38
N ILE A 247 1.49 -15.29 -19.45
CA ILE A 247 2.52 -14.90 -18.49
C ILE A 247 2.60 -15.99 -17.42
N SER A 248 3.81 -16.51 -17.19
CA SER A 248 4.04 -17.52 -16.14
C SER A 248 5.15 -17.04 -15.22
N LEU A 249 4.87 -16.99 -13.91
CA LEU A 249 5.80 -16.52 -12.89
C LEU A 249 5.90 -17.53 -11.75
N ALA A 250 7.11 -17.84 -11.34
CA ALA A 250 7.34 -18.56 -10.08
C ALA A 250 7.00 -17.66 -8.87
N PRO A 251 6.84 -18.24 -7.66
CA PRO A 251 6.64 -17.47 -6.45
C PRO A 251 7.72 -16.38 -6.25
N GLY A 252 7.29 -15.14 -6.02
CA GLY A 252 8.16 -13.98 -5.82
C GLY A 252 8.74 -13.36 -7.10
N ASP A 253 8.49 -13.94 -8.28
CA ASP A 253 8.98 -13.43 -9.54
C ASP A 253 8.13 -12.27 -10.09
N SER A 254 8.73 -11.53 -11.04
CA SER A 254 8.06 -10.46 -11.78
C SER A 254 8.55 -10.40 -13.22
N ILE A 255 7.76 -9.80 -14.11
CA ILE A 255 8.13 -9.55 -15.49
C ILE A 255 7.58 -8.19 -15.95
N ASP A 256 8.32 -7.51 -16.83
CA ASP A 256 7.81 -6.34 -17.53
C ASP A 256 7.03 -6.82 -18.77
N VAL A 257 5.75 -6.48 -18.83
CA VAL A 257 4.91 -6.64 -20.00
C VAL A 257 4.99 -5.32 -20.79
N ASP A 258 5.84 -5.28 -21.80
CA ASP A 258 6.12 -4.10 -22.59
C ASP A 258 6.31 -4.48 -24.08
N PRO A 259 6.47 -3.53 -25.02
CA PRO A 259 6.61 -3.82 -26.45
C PRO A 259 7.79 -4.71 -26.83
N THR A 260 8.75 -4.93 -25.94
CA THR A 260 9.92 -5.79 -26.19
C THR A 260 9.64 -7.27 -25.92
N GLN A 261 8.51 -7.57 -25.28
CA GLN A 261 8.11 -8.93 -24.91
C GLN A 261 7.28 -9.59 -26.02
N VAL A 262 7.29 -10.93 -26.04
CA VAL A 262 6.55 -11.72 -27.03
C VAL A 262 5.03 -11.55 -26.88
N ASN A 263 4.54 -11.44 -25.63
CA ASN A 263 3.12 -11.26 -25.31
C ASN A 263 2.90 -9.82 -24.83
N ASN A 264 2.98 -8.87 -25.73
CA ASN A 264 2.81 -7.45 -25.43
C ASN A 264 1.39 -6.96 -25.73
N LEU A 265 1.10 -5.76 -25.27
CA LEU A 265 -0.10 -5.01 -25.64
C LEU A 265 0.17 -4.23 -26.92
N PRO A 266 -0.76 -4.22 -27.91
CA PRO A 266 -0.66 -3.31 -29.05
C PRO A 266 -0.63 -1.85 -28.61
N ASN A 267 0.07 -1.03 -29.35
CA ASN A 267 0.13 0.41 -29.11
C ASN A 267 -1.25 1.07 -29.30
N PHE A 268 -1.48 2.15 -28.60
CA PHE A 268 -2.68 2.96 -28.74
C PHE A 268 -2.36 4.31 -29.41
N SER A 269 -3.22 4.73 -30.36
CA SER A 269 -3.14 6.03 -31.05
C SER A 269 -4.42 6.82 -30.87
N LEU A 270 -4.29 8.10 -30.55
CA LEU A 270 -5.41 9.04 -30.41
C LEU A 270 -5.89 9.65 -31.74
N ALA A 271 -5.22 9.36 -32.86
CA ALA A 271 -5.43 10.06 -34.13
C ALA A 271 -6.87 10.08 -34.68
N SER A 272 -7.70 9.15 -34.26
CA SER A 272 -9.08 9.00 -34.75
C SER A 272 -10.15 9.24 -33.65
N TYR A 273 -9.78 9.77 -32.51
CA TYR A 273 -10.67 9.89 -31.38
C TYR A 273 -11.00 11.33 -31.00
N PRO A 274 -12.19 11.62 -30.45
CA PRO A 274 -12.59 12.97 -30.08
C PRO A 274 -11.74 13.55 -28.96
N GLU A 275 -11.76 14.86 -28.86
CA GLU A 275 -11.10 15.60 -27.77
C GLU A 275 -11.80 15.32 -26.42
N GLY A 276 -11.03 15.31 -25.35
CA GLY A 276 -11.51 15.13 -23.97
C GLY A 276 -10.56 14.33 -23.09
N THR A 277 -11.05 13.90 -21.95
CA THR A 277 -10.31 13.10 -20.98
C THR A 277 -10.52 11.60 -21.25
N TYR A 278 -9.43 10.88 -21.35
CA TYR A 278 -9.42 9.41 -21.49
C TYR A 278 -8.92 8.79 -20.19
N THR A 279 -9.48 7.63 -19.84
CA THR A 279 -9.05 6.87 -18.69
C THR A 279 -8.39 5.58 -19.15
N LEU A 280 -7.13 5.38 -18.78
CA LEU A 280 -6.39 4.13 -18.97
C LEU A 280 -6.45 3.32 -17.67
N THR A 281 -6.88 2.07 -17.77
CA THR A 281 -6.94 1.11 -16.66
C THR A 281 -6.16 -0.14 -17.03
N TYR A 282 -5.29 -0.59 -16.12
CA TYR A 282 -4.65 -1.89 -16.19
C TYR A 282 -5.30 -2.84 -15.20
N THR A 283 -5.58 -4.06 -15.65
CA THR A 283 -6.14 -5.13 -14.81
C THR A 283 -5.31 -6.39 -14.98
N LEU A 284 -4.92 -6.98 -13.85
CA LEU A 284 -4.25 -8.28 -13.81
C LEU A 284 -5.29 -9.38 -13.65
N GLY A 285 -5.16 -10.43 -14.46
CA GLY A 285 -5.93 -11.67 -14.29
C GLY A 285 -5.00 -12.81 -13.89
N LEU A 286 -5.40 -13.56 -12.88
CA LEU A 286 -4.77 -14.81 -12.47
C LEU A 286 -5.56 -15.99 -13.00
N SER A 287 -4.94 -17.19 -13.06
CA SER A 287 -5.64 -18.43 -13.42
C SER A 287 -6.58 -18.95 -12.32
N ALA A 288 -6.34 -18.59 -11.08
CA ALA A 288 -7.22 -18.77 -9.94
C ALA A 288 -7.64 -17.41 -9.39
N ALA A 289 -8.67 -17.36 -8.54
CA ALA A 289 -9.03 -16.14 -7.85
C ALA A 289 -7.84 -15.65 -7.01
N ASP A 290 -7.63 -14.33 -7.00
CA ASP A 290 -6.67 -13.71 -6.09
C ASP A 290 -7.14 -13.95 -4.65
N ASP A 291 -6.24 -14.44 -3.80
CA ASP A 291 -6.58 -14.80 -2.41
C ASP A 291 -6.49 -13.56 -1.49
N TYR A 292 -6.00 -12.44 -2.03
CA TYR A 292 -5.85 -11.20 -1.32
C TYR A 292 -6.40 -10.03 -2.13
N ASP A 293 -7.72 -9.90 -2.14
CA ASP A 293 -8.48 -8.75 -2.62
C ASP A 293 -8.87 -7.88 -1.41
N ALA A 294 -8.05 -6.88 -1.07
CA ALA A 294 -8.36 -5.92 0.00
C ALA A 294 -8.42 -4.47 -0.50
#